data_593a84ba27ce6ab1eb4288e043579fc1
#
_entry.id   593a84ba27ce6ab1eb4288e043579fc1
#
_cell.length_a   1.000
_cell.length_b   1.000
_cell.length_c   1.000
_cell.angle_alpha   90.00
_cell.angle_beta   90.00
_cell.angle_gamma   90.00
#
_symmetry.space_group_name_H-M   'P 1'
#
loop_
_entity.id
_entity.type
_entity.pdbx_description
1 polymer ?
#
loop_
_entity_poly.entity_id
_entity_poly.type
_entity_poly.pdbx_seq_one_letter_code
_entity_poly.pdbx_strand_id
1 'polypeptide(L)'
;MGGHGALTIALREQNDWVSVSAFAPVCNPTKVPWGEKAFKSYLGGVDSGKVHDATCLLNQKTVFDEILIDQGSADEFLENQLSPAALAEAAKQVGQNITINMREGFDHSYHFIAAFIEDHVSFHGAKLKAKLGTIA
;
A
#
# COMPACT_ATOMS: atom_id res chain seq x y z
N MET A 1 -8.29 4.75 3.61
CA MET A 1 -8.73 4.83 2.18
C MET A 1 -7.63 5.37 1.26
N GLY A 2 -6.96 6.49 1.60
CA GLY A 2 -5.90 7.08 0.76
C GLY A 2 -4.74 6.12 0.47
N GLY A 3 -4.24 5.41 1.50
CA GLY A 3 -3.19 4.41 1.32
C GLY A 3 -3.60 3.24 0.41
N HIS A 4 -4.83 2.76 0.53
CA HIS A 4 -5.40 1.77 -0.38
C HIS A 4 -5.41 2.30 -1.83
N GLY A 5 -5.89 3.54 -2.03
CA GLY A 5 -5.91 4.17 -3.34
C GLY A 5 -4.51 4.31 -3.94
N ALA A 6 -3.54 4.76 -3.16
CA ALA A 6 -2.15 4.89 -3.61
C ALA A 6 -1.58 3.56 -4.12
N LEU A 7 -1.75 2.48 -3.36
CA LEU A 7 -1.28 1.15 -3.75
C LEU A 7 -2.00 0.61 -4.99
N THR A 8 -3.33 0.66 -5.01
CA THR A 8 -4.11 0.05 -6.10
C THR A 8 -3.96 0.79 -7.42
N ILE A 9 -3.91 2.12 -7.41
CA ILE A 9 -3.67 2.92 -8.61
C ILE A 9 -2.27 2.65 -9.14
N ALA A 10 -1.24 2.72 -8.29
CA ALA A 10 0.14 2.49 -8.70
C ALA A 10 0.36 1.07 -9.26
N LEU A 11 -0.21 0.04 -8.61
CA LEU A 11 -0.08 -1.34 -9.05
C LEU A 11 -0.86 -1.66 -10.34
N ARG A 12 -1.91 -0.92 -10.65
CA ARG A 12 -2.67 -1.06 -11.89
C ARG A 12 -2.05 -0.31 -13.06
N GLU A 13 -1.59 0.92 -12.82
CA GLU A 13 -1.06 1.83 -13.83
C GLU A 13 0.48 1.95 -13.68
N GLN A 14 1.16 0.82 -13.65
CA GLN A 14 2.57 0.68 -13.25
C GLN A 14 3.55 1.52 -14.06
N ASN A 15 3.24 1.78 -15.32
CA ASN A 15 4.13 2.54 -16.22
C ASN A 15 4.09 4.05 -15.96
N ASP A 16 3.07 4.51 -15.23
CA ASP A 16 2.85 5.95 -15.00
C ASP A 16 3.54 6.44 -13.72
N TRP A 17 4.04 5.51 -12.88
CA TRP A 17 4.58 5.82 -11.56
C TRP A 17 6.01 5.32 -11.40
N VAL A 18 6.87 6.16 -10.82
CA VAL A 18 8.26 5.80 -10.51
C VAL A 18 8.37 5.05 -9.18
N SER A 19 7.51 5.41 -8.23
CA SER A 19 7.52 4.85 -6.87
C SER A 19 6.16 4.97 -6.22
N VAL A 20 5.91 4.15 -5.21
CA VAL A 20 4.68 4.18 -4.42
C VAL A 20 4.98 4.02 -2.94
N SER A 21 4.27 4.78 -2.13
CA SER A 21 4.25 4.61 -0.68
C SER A 21 2.85 4.80 -0.12
N ALA A 22 2.61 4.29 1.07
CA ALA A 22 1.31 4.39 1.72
C ALA A 22 1.41 4.48 3.24
N PHE A 23 0.53 5.27 3.83
CA PHE A 23 0.28 5.30 5.28
C PHE A 23 -0.94 4.48 5.61
N ALA A 24 -0.81 3.53 6.54
CA ALA A 24 -1.89 2.73 7.10
C ALA A 24 -2.93 2.25 6.05
N PRO A 25 -2.49 1.59 4.96
CA PRO A 25 -3.39 1.19 3.89
C PRO A 25 -4.27 -0.01 4.29
N VAL A 26 -5.48 -0.07 3.73
CA VAL A 26 -6.24 -1.32 3.69
C VAL A 26 -5.59 -2.21 2.61
N CYS A 27 -4.76 -3.15 3.04
CA CYS A 27 -3.88 -3.91 2.15
C CYS A 27 -4.58 -5.04 1.39
N ASN A 28 -5.60 -5.66 2.01
CA ASN A 28 -6.30 -6.82 1.46
C ASN A 28 -7.82 -6.67 1.59
N PRO A 29 -8.43 -5.68 0.91
CA PRO A 29 -9.83 -5.36 1.08
C PRO A 29 -10.80 -6.48 0.71
N THR A 30 -10.42 -7.43 -0.12
CA THR A 30 -11.25 -8.60 -0.43
C THR A 30 -11.44 -9.56 0.76
N LYS A 31 -10.68 -9.39 1.83
CA LYS A 31 -10.66 -10.28 3.01
C LYS A 31 -10.96 -9.58 4.32
N VAL A 32 -11.36 -8.31 4.27
CA VAL A 32 -11.67 -7.53 5.47
C VAL A 32 -13.05 -6.89 5.39
N PRO A 33 -13.74 -6.63 6.52
CA PRO A 33 -15.13 -6.18 6.55
C PRO A 33 -15.41 -4.91 5.72
N TRP A 34 -14.54 -3.91 5.79
CA TRP A 34 -14.71 -2.66 5.02
C TRP A 34 -14.70 -2.89 3.52
N GLY A 35 -13.73 -3.66 3.05
CA GLY A 35 -13.61 -3.95 1.62
C GLY A 35 -14.73 -4.84 1.12
N GLU A 36 -15.08 -5.89 1.86
CA GLU A 36 -16.21 -6.76 1.51
C GLU A 36 -17.52 -5.97 1.38
N LYS A 37 -17.81 -5.09 2.33
CA LYS A 37 -19.00 -4.22 2.28
C LYS A 37 -18.96 -3.31 1.06
N ALA A 38 -17.83 -2.64 0.82
CA ALA A 38 -17.67 -1.72 -0.32
C ALA A 38 -17.84 -2.46 -1.66
N PHE A 39 -17.17 -3.59 -1.84
CA PHE A 39 -17.22 -4.33 -3.10
C PHE A 39 -18.59 -4.95 -3.37
N LYS A 40 -19.27 -5.45 -2.35
CA LYS A 40 -20.67 -5.89 -2.49
C LYS A 40 -21.59 -4.75 -2.90
N SER A 41 -21.41 -3.55 -2.32
CA SER A 41 -22.27 -2.40 -2.59
C SER A 41 -21.99 -1.72 -3.93
N TYR A 42 -20.72 -1.60 -4.34
CA TYR A 42 -20.33 -0.84 -5.52
C TYR A 42 -20.06 -1.69 -6.75
N LEU A 43 -19.60 -2.93 -6.57
CA LEU A 43 -19.18 -3.80 -7.66
C LEU A 43 -20.02 -5.07 -7.80
N GLY A 44 -21.04 -5.23 -6.97
CA GLY A 44 -21.92 -6.39 -6.97
C GLY A 44 -21.33 -7.66 -6.37
N GLY A 45 -20.07 -7.64 -5.88
CA GLY A 45 -19.44 -8.79 -5.23
C GLY A 45 -17.97 -8.60 -4.92
N VAL A 46 -17.47 -9.44 -4.02
CA VAL A 46 -16.07 -9.38 -3.56
C VAL A 46 -15.09 -9.79 -4.66
N ASP A 47 -15.46 -10.76 -5.50
CA ASP A 47 -14.60 -11.23 -6.60
C ASP A 47 -14.28 -10.12 -7.62
N SER A 48 -15.23 -9.25 -7.90
CA SER A 48 -15.02 -8.06 -8.74
C SER A 48 -14.06 -7.06 -8.10
N GLY A 49 -13.85 -7.13 -6.79
CA GLY A 49 -12.93 -6.28 -6.04
C GLY A 49 -11.46 -6.66 -6.14
N LYS A 50 -11.13 -7.85 -6.66
CA LYS A 50 -9.73 -8.32 -6.75
C LYS A 50 -8.82 -7.38 -7.53
N VAL A 51 -9.34 -6.72 -8.55
CA VAL A 51 -8.60 -5.71 -9.35
C VAL A 51 -8.43 -4.38 -8.61
N HIS A 52 -8.98 -4.25 -7.43
CA HIS A 52 -8.85 -3.13 -6.50
C HIS A 52 -8.24 -3.56 -5.17
N ASP A 53 -7.53 -4.68 -5.12
CA ASP A 53 -6.90 -5.24 -3.94
C ASP A 53 -5.39 -5.35 -4.17
N ALA A 54 -4.61 -4.58 -3.41
CA ALA A 54 -3.16 -4.52 -3.57
C ALA A 54 -2.49 -5.89 -3.38
N THR A 55 -2.98 -6.70 -2.44
CA THR A 55 -2.48 -8.05 -2.19
C THR A 55 -2.74 -8.96 -3.40
N CYS A 56 -3.92 -8.87 -4.01
CA CYS A 56 -4.24 -9.62 -5.23
C CYS A 56 -3.43 -9.15 -6.44
N LEU A 57 -3.22 -7.84 -6.58
CA LEU A 57 -2.45 -7.26 -7.68
C LEU A 57 -0.97 -7.65 -7.62
N LEU A 58 -0.37 -7.71 -6.43
CA LEU A 58 1.01 -8.16 -6.24
C LEU A 58 1.23 -9.63 -6.63
N ASN A 59 0.24 -10.49 -6.51
CA ASN A 59 0.35 -11.90 -6.92
C ASN A 59 0.52 -12.10 -8.43
N GLN A 60 0.47 -11.04 -9.23
CA GLN A 60 0.60 -11.11 -10.69
C GLN A 60 2.04 -10.89 -11.15
N LYS A 61 2.72 -9.88 -10.64
CA LYS A 61 4.15 -9.57 -10.93
C LYS A 61 4.71 -8.49 -10.02
N THR A 62 6.04 -8.44 -9.92
CA THR A 62 6.77 -7.33 -9.31
C THR A 62 6.79 -6.13 -10.26
N VAL A 63 6.79 -4.91 -9.72
CA VAL A 63 6.67 -3.71 -10.54
C VAL A 63 7.52 -2.53 -10.07
N PHE A 64 7.78 -2.42 -8.78
CA PHE A 64 8.57 -1.35 -8.21
C PHE A 64 9.86 -1.89 -7.61
N ASP A 65 10.94 -1.08 -7.63
CA ASP A 65 12.17 -1.43 -6.91
C ASP A 65 11.89 -1.66 -5.43
N GLU A 66 10.99 -0.85 -4.89
CA GLU A 66 10.58 -0.92 -3.49
C GLU A 66 9.21 -0.25 -3.31
N ILE A 67 8.38 -0.82 -2.46
CA ILE A 67 7.15 -0.22 -1.94
C ILE A 67 7.37 0.14 -0.48
N LEU A 68 7.07 1.39 -0.09
CA LEU A 68 7.21 1.85 1.29
C LEU A 68 5.86 1.97 1.97
N ILE A 69 5.73 1.37 3.16
CA ILE A 69 4.53 1.47 3.99
C ILE A 69 4.91 1.83 5.42
N ASP A 70 4.23 2.81 5.98
CA ASP A 70 4.26 3.10 7.40
C ASP A 70 2.91 2.74 8.04
N GLN A 71 2.98 2.03 9.18
CA GLN A 71 1.83 1.55 9.93
C GLN A 71 2.01 1.80 11.42
N GLY A 72 1.04 2.45 12.06
CA GLY A 72 1.04 2.65 13.50
C GLY A 72 0.72 1.36 14.26
N SER A 73 1.48 1.04 15.32
CA SER A 73 1.24 -0.16 16.11
C SER A 73 0.02 -0.05 17.04
N ALA A 74 -0.40 1.18 17.37
CA ALA A 74 -1.59 1.46 18.18
C ALA A 74 -2.83 1.81 17.32
N ASP A 75 -2.76 1.57 16.02
CA ASP A 75 -3.88 1.80 15.10
C ASP A 75 -5.03 0.83 15.41
N GLU A 76 -6.19 1.36 15.77
CA GLU A 76 -7.38 0.57 16.14
C GLU A 76 -7.92 -0.30 15.00
N PHE A 77 -7.58 0.00 13.76
CA PHE A 77 -8.02 -0.75 12.58
C PHE A 77 -7.00 -1.80 12.11
N LEU A 78 -5.82 -1.85 12.71
CA LEU A 78 -4.71 -2.70 12.31
C LEU A 78 -5.13 -4.17 12.15
N GLU A 79 -5.72 -4.74 13.20
CA GLU A 79 -6.05 -6.17 13.24
C GLU A 79 -7.23 -6.56 12.33
N ASN A 80 -8.24 -5.70 12.23
CA ASN A 80 -9.51 -6.07 11.61
C ASN A 80 -9.70 -5.57 10.18
N GLN A 81 -8.94 -4.54 9.75
CA GLN A 81 -9.18 -3.86 8.48
C GLN A 81 -7.94 -3.66 7.62
N LEU A 82 -6.76 -3.47 8.19
CA LEU A 82 -5.60 -3.02 7.41
C LEU A 82 -4.77 -4.16 6.83
N SER A 83 -4.56 -5.22 7.58
CA SER A 83 -3.91 -6.48 7.12
C SER A 83 -2.55 -6.29 6.41
N PRO A 84 -1.58 -5.54 6.97
CA PRO A 84 -0.28 -5.34 6.32
C PRO A 84 0.51 -6.65 6.14
N ALA A 85 0.30 -7.62 7.01
CA ALA A 85 0.92 -8.95 6.93
C ALA A 85 0.53 -9.70 5.65
N ALA A 86 -0.73 -9.57 5.19
CA ALA A 86 -1.18 -10.21 3.95
C ALA A 86 -0.44 -9.63 2.73
N LEU A 87 -0.23 -8.31 2.70
CA LEU A 87 0.53 -7.66 1.64
C LEU A 87 2.01 -8.05 1.67
N ALA A 88 2.61 -8.14 2.86
CA ALA A 88 4.00 -8.58 3.02
C ALA A 88 4.20 -10.01 2.50
N GLU A 89 3.29 -10.91 2.81
CA GLU A 89 3.35 -12.30 2.32
C GLU A 89 3.19 -12.37 0.80
N ALA A 90 2.23 -11.65 0.22
CA ALA A 90 2.06 -11.58 -1.23
C ALA A 90 3.32 -11.01 -1.92
N ALA A 91 3.90 -9.95 -1.38
CA ALA A 91 5.14 -9.36 -1.87
C ALA A 91 6.29 -10.37 -1.87
N LYS A 92 6.44 -11.12 -0.78
CA LYS A 92 7.44 -12.18 -0.65
C LYS A 92 7.26 -13.27 -1.72
N GLN A 93 6.02 -13.70 -1.96
CA GLN A 93 5.73 -14.75 -2.95
C GLN A 93 6.12 -14.37 -4.38
N VAL A 94 5.99 -13.10 -4.74
CA VAL A 94 6.32 -12.60 -6.08
C VAL A 94 7.70 -11.95 -6.16
N GLY A 95 8.44 -11.88 -5.05
CA GLY A 95 9.76 -11.26 -5.00
C GLY A 95 9.73 -9.72 -5.07
N GLN A 96 8.58 -9.08 -4.75
CA GLN A 96 8.48 -7.64 -4.66
C GLN A 96 9.13 -7.14 -3.36
N ASN A 97 10.11 -6.25 -3.47
CA ASN A 97 10.68 -5.59 -2.30
C ASN A 97 9.66 -4.65 -1.68
N ILE A 98 9.38 -4.84 -0.40
CA ILE A 98 8.47 -4.02 0.38
C ILE A 98 9.06 -3.75 1.77
N THR A 99 9.02 -2.50 2.18
CA THR A 99 9.41 -2.07 3.52
C THR A 99 8.14 -1.65 4.27
N ILE A 100 7.85 -2.34 5.37
CA ILE A 100 6.74 -2.00 6.26
C ILE A 100 7.33 -1.59 7.61
N ASN A 101 7.29 -0.30 7.89
CA ASN A 101 7.72 0.26 9.17
C ASN A 101 6.57 0.26 10.16
N MET A 102 6.66 -0.57 11.19
CA MET A 102 5.74 -0.49 12.34
C MET A 102 6.19 0.63 13.27
N ARG A 103 5.40 1.70 13.34
CA ARG A 103 5.68 2.89 14.14
C ARG A 103 5.04 2.74 15.51
N GLU A 104 5.88 2.50 16.52
CA GLU A 104 5.44 2.17 17.86
C GLU A 104 4.61 3.28 18.51
N GLY A 105 3.42 2.93 19.03
CA GLY A 105 2.53 3.83 19.76
C GLY A 105 1.72 4.82 18.90
N PHE A 106 1.89 4.82 17.58
CA PHE A 106 1.09 5.68 16.69
C PHE A 106 -0.24 5.04 16.33
N ASP A 107 -1.28 5.84 16.33
CA ASP A 107 -2.65 5.50 15.97
C ASP A 107 -2.98 5.83 14.50
N HIS A 108 -4.25 5.74 14.11
CA HIS A 108 -4.74 6.09 12.76
C HIS A 108 -5.10 7.59 12.67
N SER A 109 -4.10 8.47 12.78
CA SER A 109 -4.33 9.91 12.84
C SER A 109 -3.42 10.73 11.92
N TYR A 110 -3.77 12.01 11.72
CA TYR A 110 -2.90 12.95 11.01
C TYR A 110 -1.59 13.22 11.75
N HIS A 111 -1.55 13.03 13.07
CA HIS A 111 -0.33 13.14 13.85
C HIS A 111 0.70 12.08 13.43
N PHE A 112 0.25 10.85 13.20
CA PHE A 112 1.06 9.79 12.64
C PHE A 112 1.64 10.19 11.25
N ILE A 113 0.78 10.68 10.35
CA ILE A 113 1.22 11.11 9.02
C ILE A 113 2.24 12.25 9.12
N ALA A 114 1.96 13.28 9.94
CA ALA A 114 2.85 14.41 10.13
C ALA A 114 4.23 14.03 10.66
N ALA A 115 4.31 13.00 11.50
CA ALA A 115 5.56 12.53 12.07
C ALA A 115 6.48 11.85 11.03
N PHE A 116 5.94 11.26 9.96
CA PHE A 116 6.72 10.43 9.02
C PHE A 116 6.62 10.86 7.55
N ILE A 117 5.90 11.93 7.24
CA ILE A 117 5.75 12.39 5.85
C ILE A 117 7.10 12.77 5.19
N GLU A 118 8.06 13.25 5.96
CA GLU A 118 9.40 13.57 5.47
C GLU A 118 10.13 12.33 4.94
N ASP A 119 9.97 11.19 5.58
CA ASP A 119 10.55 9.92 5.14
C ASP A 119 10.00 9.54 3.76
N HIS A 120 8.68 9.68 3.56
CA HIS A 120 8.02 9.40 2.29
C HIS A 120 8.42 10.38 1.18
N VAL A 121 8.50 11.67 1.47
CA VAL A 121 8.97 12.68 0.50
C VAL A 121 10.42 12.41 0.08
N SER A 122 11.28 12.08 1.03
CA SER A 122 12.68 11.73 0.76
C SER A 122 12.80 10.45 -0.08
N PHE A 123 12.00 9.44 0.22
CA PHE A 123 11.91 8.20 -0.56
C PHE A 123 11.55 8.47 -2.02
N HIS A 124 10.47 9.21 -2.27
CA HIS A 124 10.05 9.56 -3.63
C HIS A 124 11.07 10.45 -4.35
N GLY A 125 11.68 11.40 -3.65
CA GLY A 125 12.73 12.27 -4.18
C GLY A 125 13.95 11.48 -4.65
N ALA A 126 14.38 10.48 -3.88
CA ALA A 126 15.49 9.60 -4.25
C ALA A 126 15.17 8.77 -5.51
N LYS A 127 13.98 8.16 -5.57
CA LYS A 127 13.54 7.36 -6.73
C LYS A 127 13.42 8.21 -8.01
N LEU A 128 12.87 9.41 -7.91
CA LEU A 128 12.78 10.35 -9.04
C LEU A 128 14.16 10.78 -9.55
N LYS A 129 15.08 11.13 -8.64
CA LYS A 129 16.46 11.49 -9.02
C LYS A 129 17.17 10.34 -9.73
N ALA A 130 17.04 9.13 -9.23
CA ALA A 130 17.62 7.94 -9.85
C ALA A 130 17.06 7.72 -11.27
N LYS A 131 15.75 7.87 -11.45
CA LYS A 131 15.10 7.74 -12.77
C LYS A 131 15.57 8.82 -13.76
N LEU A 132 15.65 10.07 -13.34
CA LEU A 132 16.14 11.17 -14.17
C LEU A 132 17.60 11.01 -14.55
N GLY A 133 18.46 10.57 -13.62
CA GLY A 133 19.88 10.28 -13.89
C GLY A 133 20.11 9.15 -14.90
N THR A 134 19.13 8.24 -15.05
CA THR A 134 19.19 7.14 -16.02
C THR A 134 18.81 7.58 -17.43
N ILE A 135 18.08 8.71 -17.56
CA ILE A 135 17.61 9.25 -18.83
C ILE A 135 18.67 10.22 -19.44
N ALA A 136 19.53 10.74 -18.61
CA ALA A 136 20.64 11.64 -19.02
C ALA A 136 21.86 10.83 -19.45
#